data_53c40b1cfaf260bc2853d7fb74091253
#
_entry.id   53c40b1cfaf260bc2853d7fb74091253
#
_cell.length_a   1.000
_cell.length_b   1.000
_cell.length_c   1.000
_cell.angle_alpha   90.00
_cell.angle_beta   90.00
_cell.angle_gamma   90.00
#
_symmetry.space_group_name_H-M   'P 1'
#
loop_
_entity.id
_entity.type
_entity.pdbx_description
1 polymer ?
#
loop_
_entity_poly.entity_id
_entity_poly.type
_entity_poly.pdbx_seq_one_letter_code
_entity_poly.pdbx_strand_id
1 'polypeptide(L)'
;MRRPARVFTRILAGVVIVGVIAAVAVLLGWRGSLATLDGDLRLPGLSAPATIERDALGVATIDAATEADMARALGFVHAQERFFEMDLLRRSAAGELSALFGARALERDREIRVHRLRARLGESLPAVVGDHLPVLEAYRDGVNAGLAGLGATPWPYLLLRAEPEPWTVEDSALVGYAMFFDLQDEANSRELALWRIREVVPPALFALVAVDGSAWDAPLVGDARGPARLPTAAELDLRQLPVPAAPGARIEHAEPAAPGSNNFAVAGTLTGDGRAILAGDMHLGLRAPNLWFRARLRYPDARAPGGRVDVAGFTLPGIPAVIVGSNGHVAWSFTNSYGDWLDFHRVEWSREQHDRYYVPEGQAALRTTTERIEVLGGEPVDFVVRDTRWGPIVHDLPDGDALALRWTAQLPGALNFALADMARAGGLDEALAVADVAGIPAQNLLVADASGRIAWRLTGQIPDRAGTCEPRAPFA
;
A
#
# COMPACT_ATOMS: atom_id res chain seq x y z
N MET A 1 2.26 -19.53 68.53
CA MET A 1 1.60 -18.78 67.49
C MET A 1 2.55 -17.94 66.55
N ARG A 2 3.87 -18.16 66.46
CA ARG A 2 4.81 -17.35 65.60
C ARG A 2 5.26 -18.03 64.30
N ARG A 3 4.90 -19.30 64.01
CA ARG A 3 5.28 -20.03 62.76
C ARG A 3 4.54 -19.59 61.49
N PRO A 4 3.18 -19.34 61.50
CA PRO A 4 2.47 -18.97 60.24
C PRO A 4 2.89 -17.61 59.68
N ALA A 5 3.21 -16.60 60.54
CA ALA A 5 3.64 -15.28 60.11
C ALA A 5 4.98 -15.34 59.35
N ARG A 6 5.96 -16.16 59.78
CA ARG A 6 7.26 -16.33 59.11
C ARG A 6 7.14 -17.02 57.74
N VAL A 7 6.21 -17.95 57.59
CA VAL A 7 5.90 -18.62 56.31
C VAL A 7 5.28 -17.62 55.33
N PHE A 8 4.30 -16.86 55.81
CA PHE A 8 3.65 -15.81 55.00
C PHE A 8 4.66 -14.73 54.50
N THR A 9 5.54 -14.25 55.39
CA THR A 9 6.59 -13.28 55.03
C THR A 9 7.55 -13.84 53.97
N ARG A 10 7.92 -15.12 54.07
CA ARG A 10 8.81 -15.79 53.09
C ARG A 10 8.10 -15.94 51.71
N ILE A 11 6.83 -16.33 51.71
CA ILE A 11 6.04 -16.42 50.48
C ILE A 11 5.90 -15.02 49.82
N LEU A 12 5.56 -14.00 50.60
CA LEU A 12 5.45 -12.64 50.12
C LEU A 12 6.78 -12.12 49.56
N ALA A 13 7.89 -12.35 50.28
CA ALA A 13 9.24 -12.01 49.78
C ALA A 13 9.57 -12.74 48.48
N GLY A 14 9.21 -14.03 48.35
CA GLY A 14 9.38 -14.80 47.12
C GLY A 14 8.58 -14.21 45.95
N VAL A 15 7.33 -13.86 46.20
CA VAL A 15 6.46 -13.23 45.17
C VAL A 15 7.03 -11.85 44.72
N VAL A 16 7.49 -11.05 45.66
CA VAL A 16 8.13 -9.75 45.38
C VAL A 16 9.40 -9.93 44.55
N ILE A 17 10.27 -10.89 44.91
CA ILE A 17 11.51 -11.18 44.15
C ILE A 17 11.17 -11.63 42.74
N VAL A 18 10.22 -12.54 42.55
CA VAL A 18 9.79 -12.99 41.24
C VAL A 18 9.20 -11.82 40.42
N GLY A 19 8.40 -10.95 41.06
CA GLY A 19 7.86 -9.75 40.44
C GLY A 19 8.95 -8.77 39.97
N VAL A 20 9.98 -8.56 40.80
CA VAL A 20 11.13 -7.71 40.45
C VAL A 20 11.92 -8.31 39.28
N ILE A 21 12.20 -9.62 39.31
CA ILE A 21 12.91 -10.32 38.23
C ILE A 21 12.12 -10.20 36.91
N ALA A 22 10.81 -10.42 36.95
CA ALA A 22 9.94 -10.29 35.78
C ALA A 22 9.95 -8.85 35.23
N ALA A 23 9.83 -7.85 36.11
CA ALA A 23 9.89 -6.43 35.71
C ALA A 23 11.23 -6.06 35.07
N VAL A 24 12.36 -6.54 35.66
CA VAL A 24 13.69 -6.32 35.09
C VAL A 24 13.83 -7.01 33.73
N ALA A 25 13.36 -8.26 33.60
CA ALA A 25 13.39 -8.97 32.33
C ALA A 25 12.60 -8.25 31.23
N VAL A 26 11.39 -7.76 31.55
CA VAL A 26 10.57 -6.94 30.63
C VAL A 26 11.29 -5.65 30.25
N LEU A 27 11.89 -4.95 31.20
CA LEU A 27 12.62 -3.70 30.95
C LEU A 27 13.86 -3.94 30.06
N LEU A 28 14.61 -5.01 30.32
CA LEU A 28 15.78 -5.38 29.53
C LEU A 28 15.37 -5.80 28.11
N GLY A 29 14.32 -6.60 27.96
CA GLY A 29 13.76 -6.96 26.66
C GLY A 29 13.30 -5.74 25.88
N TRP A 30 12.56 -4.83 26.53
CA TRP A 30 12.12 -3.58 25.90
C TRP A 30 13.30 -2.70 25.47
N ARG A 31 14.28 -2.48 26.36
CA ARG A 31 15.48 -1.70 26.00
C ARG A 31 16.30 -2.37 24.90
N GLY A 32 16.39 -3.68 24.89
CA GLY A 32 17.11 -4.44 23.85
C GLY A 32 16.43 -4.37 22.48
N SER A 33 15.13 -4.08 22.43
CA SER A 33 14.38 -3.91 21.18
C SER A 33 14.48 -2.51 20.57
N LEU A 34 15.16 -1.56 21.23
CA LEU A 34 15.34 -0.21 20.74
C LEU A 34 16.54 -0.13 19.79
N ALA A 35 16.45 0.76 18.81
CA ALA A 35 17.52 1.03 17.86
C ALA A 35 18.80 1.53 18.55
N THR A 36 19.95 1.13 18.05
CA THR A 36 21.26 1.68 18.41
C THR A 36 21.47 2.99 17.62
N LEU A 37 21.49 4.12 18.31
CA LEU A 37 21.57 5.44 17.68
C LEU A 37 22.99 6.02 17.62
N ASP A 38 23.91 5.51 18.44
CA ASP A 38 25.27 6.00 18.57
C ASP A 38 26.28 4.85 18.57
N GLY A 39 27.47 5.13 18.03
CA GLY A 39 28.61 4.22 18.03
C GLY A 39 28.96 3.65 16.68
N ASP A 40 29.99 2.81 16.65
CA ASP A 40 30.46 2.14 15.45
C ASP A 40 29.87 0.71 15.39
N LEU A 41 29.23 0.39 14.27
CA LEU A 41 28.63 -0.91 14.02
C LEU A 41 29.28 -1.58 12.81
N ARG A 42 29.40 -2.89 12.83
CA ARG A 42 29.84 -3.66 11.65
C ARG A 42 28.61 -4.10 10.86
N LEU A 43 28.52 -3.62 9.64
CA LEU A 43 27.49 -4.02 8.69
C LEU A 43 28.17 -4.77 7.53
N PRO A 44 28.02 -6.10 7.45
CA PRO A 44 28.63 -6.89 6.39
C PRO A 44 28.17 -6.46 4.98
N GLY A 45 29.07 -6.52 4.01
CA GLY A 45 28.76 -6.25 2.61
C GLY A 45 28.82 -4.78 2.20
N LEU A 46 29.19 -3.85 3.09
CA LEU A 46 29.56 -2.49 2.68
C LEU A 46 30.89 -2.51 1.91
N SER A 47 30.96 -1.76 0.82
CA SER A 47 32.20 -1.58 0.04
C SER A 47 33.16 -0.59 0.72
N ALA A 48 32.63 0.36 1.50
CA ALA A 48 33.36 1.33 2.30
C ALA A 48 32.49 1.76 3.52
N PRO A 49 33.08 2.40 4.55
CA PRO A 49 32.33 2.93 5.66
C PRO A 49 31.20 3.87 5.23
N ALA A 50 30.03 3.72 5.81
CA ALA A 50 28.90 4.62 5.68
C ALA A 50 28.65 5.35 7.00
N THR A 51 28.18 6.58 6.96
CA THR A 51 27.79 7.35 8.14
C THR A 51 26.29 7.54 8.21
N ILE A 52 25.74 7.46 9.41
CA ILE A 52 24.33 7.74 9.69
C ILE A 52 24.31 8.83 10.76
N GLU A 53 24.00 10.04 10.36
CA GLU A 53 23.89 11.19 11.24
C GLU A 53 22.41 11.51 11.51
N ARG A 54 22.09 11.99 12.72
CA ARG A 54 20.73 12.42 13.05
C ARG A 54 20.70 13.87 13.47
N ASP A 55 19.74 14.62 12.93
CA ASP A 55 19.48 15.98 13.36
C ASP A 55 18.73 16.03 14.70
N ALA A 56 18.44 17.24 15.18
CA ALA A 56 17.71 17.46 16.43
C ALA A 56 16.26 16.91 16.42
N LEU A 57 15.72 16.59 15.26
CA LEU A 57 14.41 15.97 15.05
C LEU A 57 14.51 14.45 14.83
N GLY A 58 15.71 13.88 14.91
CA GLY A 58 15.96 12.45 14.68
C GLY A 58 15.96 12.05 13.20
N VAL A 59 15.94 13.00 12.25
CA VAL A 59 15.97 12.70 10.82
C VAL A 59 17.33 12.14 10.44
N ALA A 60 17.35 10.95 9.85
CA ALA A 60 18.58 10.27 9.46
C ALA A 60 19.15 10.85 8.15
N THR A 61 20.42 11.24 8.16
CA THR A 61 21.23 11.48 6.96
C THR A 61 22.19 10.31 6.79
N ILE A 62 22.07 9.61 5.67
CA ILE A 62 22.94 8.48 5.30
C ILE A 62 23.88 8.95 4.21
N ASP A 63 25.19 8.89 4.47
CA ASP A 63 26.23 9.18 3.50
C ASP A 63 27.05 7.90 3.25
N ALA A 64 27.07 7.43 2.00
CA ALA A 64 27.67 6.17 1.61
C ALA A 64 28.51 6.29 0.33
N ALA A 65 29.38 5.31 0.09
CA ALA A 65 30.28 5.30 -1.05
C ALA A 65 29.60 4.90 -2.36
N THR A 66 28.49 4.14 -2.28
CA THR A 66 27.72 3.67 -3.43
C THR A 66 26.22 3.67 -3.10
N GLU A 67 25.38 3.58 -4.14
CA GLU A 67 23.94 3.38 -3.98
C GLU A 67 23.59 2.10 -3.19
N ALA A 68 24.30 1.01 -3.45
CA ALA A 68 24.11 -0.26 -2.74
C ALA A 68 24.47 -0.13 -1.25
N ASP A 69 25.57 0.58 -0.92
CA ASP A 69 25.93 0.85 0.48
C ASP A 69 24.89 1.72 1.17
N MET A 70 24.39 2.75 0.47
CA MET A 70 23.30 3.60 0.97
C MET A 70 22.04 2.79 1.24
N ALA A 71 21.63 1.93 0.29
CA ALA A 71 20.44 1.08 0.44
C ALA A 71 20.59 0.10 1.60
N ARG A 72 21.78 -0.50 1.76
CA ARG A 72 22.11 -1.38 2.90
C ARG A 72 22.01 -0.64 4.23
N ALA A 73 22.57 0.56 4.31
CA ALA A 73 22.50 1.39 5.53
C ALA A 73 21.07 1.83 5.83
N LEU A 74 20.27 2.20 4.81
CA LEU A 74 18.87 2.56 4.98
C LEU A 74 18.04 1.36 5.44
N GLY A 75 18.26 0.17 4.87
CA GLY A 75 17.61 -1.07 5.30
C GLY A 75 17.90 -1.40 6.77
N PHE A 76 19.16 -1.22 7.18
CA PHE A 76 19.57 -1.38 8.58
C PHE A 76 18.79 -0.43 9.51
N VAL A 77 18.71 0.86 9.18
CA VAL A 77 17.97 1.87 9.96
C VAL A 77 16.49 1.56 10.01
N HIS A 78 15.88 1.26 8.84
CA HIS A 78 14.47 0.91 8.77
C HIS A 78 14.14 -0.30 9.66
N ALA A 79 14.96 -1.34 9.64
CA ALA A 79 14.73 -2.53 10.46
C ALA A 79 14.85 -2.24 11.95
N GLN A 80 15.85 -1.46 12.36
CA GLN A 80 16.02 -1.14 13.78
C GLN A 80 14.88 -0.32 14.36
N GLU A 81 14.22 0.51 13.54
CA GLU A 81 13.21 1.44 14.01
C GLU A 81 11.79 1.08 13.60
N ARG A 82 11.62 0.29 12.53
CA ARG A 82 10.32 0.11 11.85
C ARG A 82 10.04 -1.32 11.40
N PHE A 83 10.78 -2.34 11.85
CA PHE A 83 10.62 -3.68 11.30
C PHE A 83 9.21 -4.24 11.45
N PHE A 84 8.55 -3.99 12.59
CA PHE A 84 7.19 -4.49 12.80
C PHE A 84 6.19 -3.88 11.83
N GLU A 85 6.28 -2.57 11.56
CA GLU A 85 5.44 -1.88 10.59
C GLU A 85 5.72 -2.36 9.15
N MET A 86 7.00 -2.63 8.82
CA MET A 86 7.38 -3.22 7.54
C MET A 86 6.76 -4.61 7.38
N ASP A 87 6.83 -5.44 8.42
CA ASP A 87 6.24 -6.78 8.45
C ASP A 87 4.71 -6.73 8.32
N LEU A 88 4.05 -5.77 8.96
CA LEU A 88 2.61 -5.55 8.79
C LEU A 88 2.25 -5.19 7.35
N LEU A 89 3.02 -4.30 6.70
CA LEU A 89 2.76 -3.90 5.31
C LEU A 89 2.89 -5.08 4.35
N ARG A 90 4.01 -5.84 4.39
CA ARG A 90 4.17 -7.00 3.50
C ARG A 90 3.11 -8.06 3.74
N ARG A 91 2.75 -8.34 5.02
CA ARG A 91 1.72 -9.32 5.36
C ARG A 91 0.32 -8.86 4.98
N SER A 92 0.01 -7.56 5.12
CA SER A 92 -1.27 -7.03 4.69
C SER A 92 -1.49 -7.21 3.18
N ALA A 93 -0.45 -6.96 2.37
CA ALA A 93 -0.52 -7.14 0.92
C ALA A 93 -0.52 -8.62 0.49
N ALA A 94 0.07 -9.50 1.29
CA ALA A 94 0.14 -10.93 0.99
C ALA A 94 -1.05 -11.73 1.54
N GLY A 95 -1.89 -11.16 2.43
CA GLY A 95 -2.93 -11.88 3.16
C GLY A 95 -2.33 -12.87 4.17
N GLU A 96 -1.42 -12.40 5.04
CA GLU A 96 -0.64 -13.20 5.98
C GLU A 96 -0.71 -12.65 7.42
N LEU A 97 -1.67 -11.76 7.71
CA LEU A 97 -1.81 -11.15 9.03
C LEU A 97 -2.24 -12.16 10.11
N SER A 98 -2.97 -13.22 9.74
CA SER A 98 -3.40 -14.26 10.69
C SER A 98 -2.23 -15.06 11.25
N ALA A 99 -1.07 -15.09 10.58
CA ALA A 99 0.16 -15.64 11.15
C ALA A 99 0.67 -14.86 12.37
N LEU A 100 0.26 -13.59 12.54
CA LEU A 100 0.57 -12.76 13.72
C LEU A 100 -0.63 -12.59 14.67
N PHE A 101 -1.85 -12.48 14.16
CA PHE A 101 -3.03 -12.10 14.94
C PHE A 101 -4.05 -13.22 15.12
N GLY A 102 -3.74 -14.41 14.60
CA GLY A 102 -4.61 -15.59 14.71
C GLY A 102 -5.91 -15.42 13.93
N ALA A 103 -6.94 -16.14 14.36
CA ALA A 103 -8.23 -16.19 13.68
C ALA A 103 -8.93 -14.83 13.48
N ARG A 104 -8.53 -13.80 14.23
CA ARG A 104 -9.12 -12.44 14.09
C ARG A 104 -8.80 -11.78 12.75
N ALA A 105 -7.66 -12.11 12.14
CA ALA A 105 -7.25 -11.57 10.85
C ALA A 105 -7.61 -12.47 9.66
N LEU A 106 -8.13 -13.68 9.91
CA LEU A 106 -8.32 -14.70 8.88
C LEU A 106 -9.27 -14.26 7.76
N GLU A 107 -10.34 -13.55 8.08
CA GLU A 107 -11.28 -13.09 7.07
C GLU A 107 -10.64 -12.04 6.16
N ARG A 108 -9.89 -11.09 6.76
CA ARG A 108 -9.12 -10.11 5.98
C ARG A 108 -8.06 -10.79 5.11
N ASP A 109 -7.37 -11.80 5.63
CA ASP A 109 -6.39 -12.56 4.84
C ASP A 109 -7.04 -13.27 3.65
N ARG A 110 -8.25 -13.81 3.80
CA ARG A 110 -9.00 -14.42 2.68
C ARG A 110 -9.33 -13.41 1.59
N GLU A 111 -9.81 -12.20 1.98
CA GLU A 111 -10.10 -11.11 1.04
C GLU A 111 -8.87 -10.71 0.22
N ILE A 112 -7.70 -10.64 0.85
CA ILE A 112 -6.45 -10.28 0.19
C ILE A 112 -5.84 -11.46 -0.57
N ARG A 113 -5.89 -12.66 0.01
CA ARG A 113 -5.27 -13.87 -0.55
C ARG A 113 -5.89 -14.26 -1.90
N VAL A 114 -7.12 -13.84 -2.18
CA VAL A 114 -7.75 -14.04 -3.48
C VAL A 114 -6.93 -13.45 -4.62
N HIS A 115 -6.18 -12.35 -4.38
CA HIS A 115 -5.30 -11.73 -5.37
C HIS A 115 -3.98 -12.47 -5.59
N ARG A 116 -3.56 -13.33 -4.66
CA ARG A 116 -2.35 -14.15 -4.73
C ARG A 116 -1.06 -13.37 -5.06
N LEU A 117 -0.92 -12.16 -4.51
CA LEU A 117 0.16 -11.25 -4.90
C LEU A 117 1.55 -11.82 -4.64
N ARG A 118 1.79 -12.49 -3.51
CA ARG A 118 3.08 -13.14 -3.24
C ARG A 118 3.41 -14.22 -4.28
N ALA A 119 2.44 -15.05 -4.65
CA ALA A 119 2.64 -16.09 -5.66
C ALA A 119 2.88 -15.47 -7.05
N ARG A 120 2.12 -14.43 -7.41
CA ARG A 120 2.32 -13.69 -8.68
C ARG A 120 3.70 -13.01 -8.73
N LEU A 121 4.17 -12.45 -7.61
CA LEU A 121 5.52 -11.89 -7.51
C LEU A 121 6.59 -12.96 -7.73
N GLY A 122 6.43 -14.18 -7.19
CA GLY A 122 7.37 -15.29 -7.45
C GLY A 122 7.57 -15.56 -8.94
N GLU A 123 6.53 -15.34 -9.76
CA GLU A 123 6.60 -15.52 -11.22
C GLU A 123 7.12 -14.26 -11.94
N SER A 124 6.83 -13.05 -11.43
CA SER A 124 7.07 -11.77 -12.12
C SER A 124 8.21 -10.93 -11.53
N LEU A 125 8.84 -11.35 -10.45
CA LEU A 125 9.84 -10.57 -9.73
C LEU A 125 10.94 -9.97 -10.60
N PRO A 126 11.54 -10.70 -11.55
CA PRO A 126 12.58 -10.11 -12.42
C PRO A 126 12.09 -8.88 -13.20
N ALA A 127 10.82 -8.89 -13.64
CA ALA A 127 10.23 -7.76 -14.36
C ALA A 127 9.90 -6.58 -13.41
N VAL A 128 9.52 -6.87 -12.16
CA VAL A 128 9.20 -5.86 -11.15
C VAL A 128 10.47 -5.14 -10.68
N VAL A 129 11.53 -5.88 -10.40
CA VAL A 129 12.77 -5.31 -9.85
C VAL A 129 13.69 -4.72 -10.91
N GLY A 130 13.70 -5.28 -12.13
CA GLY A 130 14.53 -4.79 -13.24
C GLY A 130 15.97 -4.55 -12.83
N ASP A 131 16.52 -3.41 -13.25
CA ASP A 131 17.90 -2.98 -12.96
C ASP A 131 18.11 -2.59 -11.48
N HIS A 132 17.06 -2.47 -10.69
CA HIS A 132 17.14 -2.14 -9.26
C HIS A 132 17.42 -3.36 -8.36
N LEU A 133 17.50 -4.58 -8.91
CA LEU A 133 17.76 -5.80 -8.13
C LEU A 133 18.98 -5.68 -7.19
N PRO A 134 20.15 -5.20 -7.61
CA PRO A 134 21.33 -5.10 -6.72
C PRO A 134 21.09 -4.16 -5.53
N VAL A 135 20.33 -3.09 -5.73
CA VAL A 135 19.96 -2.12 -4.68
C VAL A 135 19.00 -2.75 -3.69
N LEU A 136 17.99 -3.49 -4.19
CA LEU A 136 17.02 -4.21 -3.37
C LEU A 136 17.64 -5.35 -2.57
N GLU A 137 18.62 -6.06 -3.15
CA GLU A 137 19.38 -7.09 -2.42
C GLU A 137 20.22 -6.49 -1.31
N ALA A 138 20.91 -5.37 -1.58
CA ALA A 138 21.66 -4.64 -0.56
C ALA A 138 20.76 -4.13 0.56
N TYR A 139 19.56 -3.61 0.22
CA TYR A 139 18.56 -3.18 1.18
C TYR A 139 18.06 -4.36 2.05
N ARG A 140 17.67 -5.49 1.44
CA ARG A 140 17.29 -6.73 2.13
C ARG A 140 18.34 -7.17 3.15
N ASP A 141 19.62 -7.19 2.73
CA ASP A 141 20.73 -7.59 3.60
C ASP A 141 20.90 -6.60 4.77
N GLY A 142 20.71 -5.29 4.49
CA GLY A 142 20.68 -4.26 5.51
C GLY A 142 19.55 -4.45 6.52
N VAL A 143 18.33 -4.70 6.04
CA VAL A 143 17.15 -4.98 6.88
C VAL A 143 17.43 -6.17 7.81
N ASN A 144 17.90 -7.28 7.25
CA ASN A 144 18.18 -8.48 8.03
C ASN A 144 19.31 -8.29 9.06
N ALA A 145 20.36 -7.53 8.68
CA ALA A 145 21.42 -7.18 9.62
C ALA A 145 20.93 -6.22 10.71
N GLY A 146 20.06 -5.28 10.38
CA GLY A 146 19.44 -4.36 11.35
C GLY A 146 18.59 -5.08 12.37
N LEU A 147 17.74 -6.01 11.91
CA LEU A 147 16.92 -6.86 12.78
C LEU A 147 17.80 -7.74 13.70
N ALA A 148 18.80 -8.42 13.13
CA ALA A 148 19.71 -9.27 13.88
C ALA A 148 20.62 -8.49 14.84
N GLY A 149 20.86 -7.20 14.56
CA GLY A 149 21.67 -6.31 15.40
C GLY A 149 20.95 -5.75 16.62
N LEU A 150 19.64 -5.97 16.77
CA LEU A 150 18.90 -5.59 17.97
C LEU A 150 19.31 -6.50 19.15
N GLY A 151 19.36 -5.95 20.35
CA GLY A 151 19.67 -6.70 21.57
C GLY A 151 18.55 -7.64 22.05
N ALA A 152 17.33 -7.46 21.51
CA ALA A 152 16.18 -8.34 21.72
C ALA A 152 15.23 -8.22 20.52
N THR A 153 14.39 -9.23 20.33
CA THR A 153 13.28 -9.20 19.37
C THR A 153 12.42 -7.93 19.55
N PRO A 154 12.01 -7.24 18.48
CA PRO A 154 11.17 -6.06 18.60
C PRO A 154 9.94 -6.31 19.48
N TRP A 155 9.68 -5.41 20.41
CA TRP A 155 8.71 -5.60 21.49
C TRP A 155 7.29 -6.03 21.06
N PRO A 156 6.77 -5.66 19.87
CA PRO A 156 5.45 -6.13 19.44
C PRO A 156 5.41 -7.66 19.30
N TYR A 157 6.48 -8.27 18.77
CA TYR A 157 6.55 -9.74 18.64
C TYR A 157 6.59 -10.44 20.01
N LEU A 158 7.24 -9.81 21.01
CA LEU A 158 7.22 -10.35 22.38
C LEU A 158 5.79 -10.39 22.95
N LEU A 159 4.97 -9.38 22.65
CA LEU A 159 3.56 -9.36 23.05
C LEU A 159 2.73 -10.40 22.30
N LEU A 160 2.96 -10.54 21.00
CA LEU A 160 2.26 -11.50 20.14
C LEU A 160 2.73 -12.94 20.34
N ARG A 161 3.90 -13.14 21.00
CA ARG A 161 4.59 -14.43 21.11
C ARG A 161 4.86 -15.04 19.73
N ALA A 162 5.25 -14.19 18.78
CA ALA A 162 5.62 -14.52 17.43
C ALA A 162 7.10 -14.19 17.19
N GLU A 163 7.70 -14.77 16.19
CA GLU A 163 9.06 -14.47 15.76
C GLU A 163 9.02 -13.67 14.45
N PRO A 164 9.89 -12.64 14.28
CA PRO A 164 10.02 -11.95 13.03
C PRO A 164 10.66 -12.86 11.98
N GLU A 165 10.10 -12.87 10.79
CA GLU A 165 10.68 -13.58 9.65
C GLU A 165 11.67 -12.67 8.89
N PRO A 166 12.77 -13.23 8.37
CA PRO A 166 13.71 -12.47 7.56
C PRO A 166 13.03 -11.75 6.38
N TRP A 167 13.60 -10.61 6.00
CA TRP A 167 13.17 -9.84 4.84
C TRP A 167 13.68 -10.46 3.55
N THR A 168 12.85 -10.50 2.52
CA THR A 168 13.21 -10.91 1.16
C THR A 168 13.07 -9.73 0.17
N VAL A 169 13.54 -9.89 -1.06
CA VAL A 169 13.37 -8.87 -2.10
C VAL A 169 11.90 -8.70 -2.47
N GLU A 170 11.15 -9.80 -2.50
CA GLU A 170 9.71 -9.82 -2.75
C GLU A 170 8.93 -9.00 -1.72
N ASP A 171 9.40 -8.94 -0.47
CA ASP A 171 8.73 -8.20 0.58
C ASP A 171 8.75 -6.68 0.31
N SER A 172 9.82 -6.16 -0.32
CA SER A 172 9.86 -4.77 -0.77
C SER A 172 8.83 -4.48 -1.86
N ALA A 173 8.58 -5.42 -2.76
CA ALA A 173 7.52 -5.31 -3.74
C ALA A 173 6.13 -5.41 -3.08
N LEU A 174 5.95 -6.29 -2.08
CA LEU A 174 4.69 -6.37 -1.32
C LEU A 174 4.38 -5.08 -0.57
N VAL A 175 5.39 -4.37 -0.04
CA VAL A 175 5.17 -3.03 0.53
C VAL A 175 4.66 -2.06 -0.53
N GLY A 176 5.15 -2.13 -1.76
CA GLY A 176 4.59 -1.38 -2.89
C GLY A 176 3.13 -1.75 -3.16
N TYR A 177 2.80 -3.03 -3.15
CA TYR A 177 1.41 -3.49 -3.30
C TYR A 177 0.50 -3.10 -2.14
N ALA A 178 1.01 -2.99 -0.91
CA ALA A 178 0.23 -2.49 0.22
C ALA A 178 -0.34 -1.09 -0.05
N MET A 179 0.39 -0.27 -0.82
CA MET A 179 -0.10 1.06 -1.22
C MET A 179 -1.23 1.01 -2.24
N PHE A 180 -1.34 -0.04 -3.07
CA PHE A 180 -2.52 -0.23 -3.91
C PHE A 180 -3.78 -0.47 -3.08
N PHE A 181 -3.68 -1.26 -2.01
CA PHE A 181 -4.80 -1.50 -1.08
C PHE A 181 -5.15 -0.25 -0.26
N ASP A 182 -4.16 0.57 0.11
CA ASP A 182 -4.39 1.81 0.87
C ASP A 182 -5.05 2.91 0.01
N LEU A 183 -4.77 2.93 -1.30
CA LEU A 183 -5.12 4.04 -2.18
C LEU A 183 -6.26 3.74 -3.15
N GLN A 184 -6.61 2.47 -3.34
CA GLN A 184 -7.67 2.03 -4.26
C GLN A 184 -8.67 1.14 -3.51
N ASP A 185 -9.92 1.13 -3.96
CA ASP A 185 -10.97 0.25 -3.42
C ASP A 185 -10.85 -1.14 -4.06
N GLU A 186 -10.03 -2.01 -3.46
CA GLU A 186 -9.75 -3.36 -3.97
C GLU A 186 -10.99 -4.26 -4.04
N ALA A 187 -12.02 -3.94 -3.27
CA ALA A 187 -13.30 -4.65 -3.31
C ALA A 187 -14.23 -4.14 -4.42
N ASN A 188 -13.84 -3.03 -5.08
CA ASN A 188 -14.68 -2.33 -6.05
C ASN A 188 -16.12 -2.07 -5.53
N SER A 189 -16.17 -1.64 -4.27
CA SER A 189 -17.41 -1.55 -3.48
C SER A 189 -18.45 -0.63 -4.10
N ARG A 190 -17.98 0.47 -4.73
CA ARG A 190 -18.87 1.44 -5.38
C ARG A 190 -19.58 0.81 -6.58
N GLU A 191 -18.86 0.15 -7.47
CA GLU A 191 -19.44 -0.50 -8.65
C GLU A 191 -20.39 -1.61 -8.23
N LEU A 192 -19.98 -2.46 -7.26
CA LEU A 192 -20.80 -3.51 -6.72
C LEU A 192 -22.09 -2.97 -6.09
N ALA A 193 -22.01 -1.86 -5.34
CA ALA A 193 -23.19 -1.22 -4.74
C ALA A 193 -24.13 -0.66 -5.82
N LEU A 194 -23.60 0.03 -6.82
CA LEU A 194 -24.38 0.57 -7.92
C LEU A 194 -25.03 -0.55 -8.75
N TRP A 195 -24.31 -1.63 -9.01
CA TRP A 195 -24.90 -2.80 -9.68
C TRP A 195 -26.05 -3.38 -8.90
N ARG A 196 -25.91 -3.61 -7.60
CA ARG A 196 -26.99 -4.11 -6.73
C ARG A 196 -28.17 -3.16 -6.65
N ILE A 197 -27.94 -1.86 -6.59
CA ILE A 197 -29.01 -0.84 -6.59
C ILE A 197 -29.77 -0.89 -7.92
N ARG A 198 -29.06 -0.99 -9.04
CA ARG A 198 -29.66 -1.08 -10.38
C ARG A 198 -30.66 -2.21 -10.52
N GLU A 199 -30.40 -3.36 -9.89
CA GLU A 199 -31.27 -4.54 -9.94
C GLU A 199 -32.60 -4.36 -9.17
N VAL A 200 -32.64 -3.41 -8.21
CA VAL A 200 -33.78 -3.30 -7.28
C VAL A 200 -34.57 -1.99 -7.38
N VAL A 201 -34.04 -0.97 -8.08
CA VAL A 201 -34.71 0.33 -8.22
C VAL A 201 -35.16 0.60 -9.65
N PRO A 202 -36.23 1.42 -9.86
CA PRO A 202 -36.60 1.85 -11.22
C PRO A 202 -35.45 2.57 -11.94
N PRO A 203 -35.30 2.42 -13.28
CA PRO A 203 -34.21 3.04 -14.05
C PRO A 203 -34.11 4.56 -13.85
N ALA A 204 -35.24 5.27 -13.73
CA ALA A 204 -35.25 6.70 -13.48
C ALA A 204 -34.67 7.09 -12.11
N LEU A 205 -34.85 6.24 -11.08
CA LEU A 205 -34.22 6.44 -9.76
C LEU A 205 -32.74 6.09 -9.82
N PHE A 206 -32.38 4.99 -10.49
CA PHE A 206 -30.99 4.63 -10.68
C PHE A 206 -30.20 5.75 -11.36
N ALA A 207 -30.71 6.33 -12.45
CA ALA A 207 -30.09 7.43 -13.14
C ALA A 207 -29.86 8.68 -12.26
N LEU A 208 -30.72 8.88 -11.24
CA LEU A 208 -30.58 9.97 -10.29
C LEU A 208 -29.48 9.73 -9.23
N VAL A 209 -29.35 8.49 -8.74
CA VAL A 209 -28.36 8.14 -7.69
C VAL A 209 -26.99 7.78 -8.25
N ALA A 210 -26.93 7.37 -9.52
CA ALA A 210 -25.70 6.95 -10.20
C ALA A 210 -25.12 8.04 -11.12
N VAL A 211 -25.41 9.32 -10.82
CA VAL A 211 -24.89 10.43 -11.61
C VAL A 211 -23.38 10.57 -11.46
N ASP A 212 -22.69 10.84 -12.58
CA ASP A 212 -21.22 10.95 -12.61
C ASP A 212 -20.71 12.39 -12.57
N GLY A 213 -21.56 13.34 -12.23
CA GLY A 213 -21.19 14.75 -12.23
C GLY A 213 -22.20 15.63 -11.52
N SER A 214 -21.81 16.88 -11.31
CA SER A 214 -22.62 17.89 -10.67
C SER A 214 -22.40 19.27 -11.29
N ALA A 215 -23.19 20.26 -10.86
CA ALA A 215 -22.96 21.65 -11.24
C ALA A 215 -21.66 22.26 -10.65
N TRP A 216 -21.01 21.54 -9.73
CA TRP A 216 -19.78 21.97 -9.05
C TRP A 216 -18.52 21.41 -9.71
N ASP A 217 -18.66 20.57 -10.74
CA ASP A 217 -17.52 19.98 -11.43
C ASP A 217 -16.77 21.03 -12.23
N ALA A 218 -15.45 21.01 -12.12
CA ALA A 218 -14.54 21.84 -12.88
C ALA A 218 -13.51 20.95 -13.61
N PRO A 219 -13.91 20.25 -14.69
CA PRO A 219 -13.03 19.33 -15.37
C PRO A 219 -11.84 20.06 -15.98
N LEU A 220 -10.64 19.45 -15.90
CA LEU A 220 -9.43 19.95 -16.57
C LEU A 220 -9.49 19.72 -18.09
N VAL A 221 -10.20 18.68 -18.51
CA VAL A 221 -10.36 18.28 -19.91
C VAL A 221 -11.82 17.89 -20.15
N GLY A 222 -12.38 18.31 -21.27
CA GLY A 222 -13.78 18.07 -21.64
C GLY A 222 -14.76 19.03 -20.94
N ASP A 223 -16.04 18.77 -21.12
CA ASP A 223 -17.13 19.58 -20.56
C ASP A 223 -17.62 19.01 -19.23
N ALA A 224 -18.10 19.89 -18.34
CA ALA A 224 -18.77 19.47 -17.11
C ALA A 224 -20.05 18.68 -17.47
N ARG A 225 -20.25 17.53 -16.85
CA ARG A 225 -21.42 16.67 -17.09
C ARG A 225 -22.71 17.26 -16.53
N GLY A 226 -22.58 18.18 -15.59
CA GLY A 226 -23.69 18.86 -14.95
C GLY A 226 -24.49 17.98 -13.99
N PRO A 227 -25.56 18.52 -13.36
CA PRO A 227 -26.41 17.79 -12.43
C PRO A 227 -27.26 16.74 -13.15
N ALA A 228 -27.66 15.70 -12.42
CA ALA A 228 -28.63 14.74 -12.90
C ALA A 228 -29.95 15.42 -13.29
N ARG A 229 -30.56 14.95 -14.36
CA ARG A 229 -31.93 15.36 -14.74
C ARG A 229 -32.90 14.80 -13.70
N LEU A 230 -33.66 15.66 -13.05
CA LEU A 230 -34.72 15.22 -12.16
C LEU A 230 -35.86 14.57 -12.98
N PRO A 231 -36.28 13.34 -12.67
CA PRO A 231 -37.41 12.71 -13.33
C PRO A 231 -38.72 13.47 -13.00
N THR A 232 -39.65 13.48 -13.91
CA THR A 232 -41.02 13.97 -13.67
C THR A 232 -41.77 12.96 -12.79
N ALA A 233 -42.90 13.41 -12.17
CA ALA A 233 -43.74 12.51 -11.38
C ALA A 233 -44.39 11.38 -12.24
N ALA A 234 -44.48 11.55 -13.54
CA ALA A 234 -44.92 10.49 -14.45
C ALA A 234 -43.84 9.45 -14.74
N GLU A 235 -42.55 9.83 -14.67
CA GLU A 235 -41.41 8.93 -14.87
C GLU A 235 -41.04 8.22 -13.58
N LEU A 236 -41.21 8.88 -12.41
CA LEU A 236 -40.86 8.34 -11.11
C LEU A 236 -41.80 8.92 -10.03
N ASP A 237 -42.77 8.12 -9.57
CA ASP A 237 -43.62 8.44 -8.41
C ASP A 237 -43.04 7.74 -7.16
N LEU A 238 -42.30 8.48 -6.34
CA LEU A 238 -41.66 7.96 -5.11
C LEU A 238 -42.67 7.37 -4.11
N ARG A 239 -43.96 7.73 -4.20
CA ARG A 239 -45.02 7.18 -3.35
C ARG A 239 -45.37 5.73 -3.69
N GLN A 240 -44.98 5.27 -4.89
CA GLN A 240 -45.22 3.90 -5.36
C GLN A 240 -44.04 2.97 -5.11
N LEU A 241 -42.93 3.50 -4.57
CA LEU A 241 -41.79 2.65 -4.20
C LEU A 241 -42.20 1.73 -3.04
N PRO A 242 -41.72 0.48 -3.03
CA PRO A 242 -42.00 -0.42 -1.92
C PRO A 242 -41.46 0.17 -0.62
N VAL A 243 -42.32 0.26 0.38
CA VAL A 243 -41.91 0.65 1.74
C VAL A 243 -41.13 -0.53 2.34
N PRO A 244 -39.94 -0.33 2.90
CA PRO A 244 -39.20 -1.39 3.58
C PRO A 244 -40.09 -2.07 4.65
N ALA A 245 -40.14 -3.37 4.63
CA ALA A 245 -41.04 -4.17 5.50
C ALA A 245 -40.71 -4.09 7.02
N ALA A 246 -39.63 -3.43 7.40
CA ALA A 246 -39.26 -3.20 8.80
C ALA A 246 -38.79 -1.76 9.01
N PRO A 247 -39.50 -0.97 9.88
CA PRO A 247 -38.93 0.26 10.40
C PRO A 247 -37.85 -0.13 11.42
N GLY A 248 -36.57 -0.01 11.02
CA GLY A 248 -35.51 -0.31 11.96
C GLY A 248 -34.19 -0.77 11.39
N ALA A 249 -34.05 -1.04 10.08
CA ALA A 249 -32.74 -1.07 9.47
C ALA A 249 -32.21 0.37 9.49
N ARG A 250 -31.59 0.79 10.60
CA ARG A 250 -30.63 1.87 10.57
C ARG A 250 -29.58 1.38 9.56
N ILE A 251 -29.63 1.95 8.38
CA ILE A 251 -28.42 2.00 7.55
C ILE A 251 -27.47 2.82 8.43
N GLU A 252 -26.59 2.14 9.15
CA GLU A 252 -25.42 2.79 9.68
C GLU A 252 -24.68 3.29 8.45
N HIS A 253 -24.86 4.55 8.15
CA HIS A 253 -23.94 5.25 7.30
C HIS A 253 -22.63 5.34 8.09
N ALA A 254 -21.83 4.29 8.05
CA ALA A 254 -20.40 4.48 8.15
C ALA A 254 -20.09 5.36 6.93
N GLU A 255 -19.93 6.65 7.17
CA GLU A 255 -19.28 7.50 6.16
C GLU A 255 -17.95 6.78 5.87
N PRO A 256 -17.73 6.28 4.65
CA PRO A 256 -16.41 5.80 4.31
C PRO A 256 -15.50 6.97 4.58
N ALA A 257 -14.48 6.77 5.40
CA ALA A 257 -13.43 7.75 5.55
C ALA A 257 -12.94 8.04 4.12
N ALA A 258 -13.36 9.17 3.57
CA ALA A 258 -12.89 9.58 2.24
C ALA A 258 -11.46 10.07 2.44
N PRO A 259 -10.42 9.24 2.18
CA PRO A 259 -9.05 9.70 2.26
C PRO A 259 -8.88 10.77 1.19
N GLY A 260 -8.73 12.00 1.62
CA GLY A 260 -8.34 13.10 0.74
C GLY A 260 -6.83 13.25 0.72
N SER A 261 -6.32 14.06 -0.18
CA SER A 261 -4.93 14.54 -0.18
C SER A 261 -4.90 15.88 -0.89
N ASN A 262 -3.99 16.75 -0.49
CA ASN A 262 -3.82 18.04 -1.12
C ASN A 262 -2.39 18.22 -1.61
N ASN A 263 -2.20 18.71 -2.82
CA ASN A 263 -0.95 19.27 -3.27
C ASN A 263 -1.19 20.50 -4.16
N PHE A 264 -0.23 21.40 -4.19
CA PHE A 264 -0.23 22.50 -5.14
C PHE A 264 1.21 22.88 -5.52
N ALA A 265 1.36 23.47 -6.69
CA ALA A 265 2.60 24.04 -7.16
C ALA A 265 2.37 25.46 -7.69
N VAL A 266 3.33 26.36 -7.39
CA VAL A 266 3.35 27.74 -7.90
C VAL A 266 4.59 27.89 -8.76
N ALA A 267 4.42 28.30 -10.01
CA ALA A 267 5.55 28.54 -10.92
C ALA A 267 6.42 29.72 -10.47
N GLY A 268 7.70 29.66 -10.74
CA GLY A 268 8.67 30.70 -10.40
C GLY A 268 8.33 32.08 -10.99
N THR A 269 7.61 32.12 -12.10
CA THR A 269 7.11 33.38 -12.70
C THR A 269 6.12 34.14 -11.82
N LEU A 270 5.53 33.48 -10.82
CA LEU A 270 4.56 34.03 -9.87
C LEU A 270 5.19 34.28 -8.48
N THR A 271 6.46 33.99 -8.29
CA THR A 271 7.19 34.20 -7.02
C THR A 271 8.16 35.37 -7.11
N GLY A 272 8.48 35.98 -5.97
CA GLY A 272 9.35 37.15 -5.96
C GLY A 272 10.84 36.87 -6.25
N ASP A 273 11.27 35.61 -6.13
CA ASP A 273 12.67 35.19 -6.31
C ASP A 273 12.86 34.20 -7.48
N GLY A 274 11.82 33.93 -8.25
CA GLY A 274 11.86 33.04 -9.41
C GLY A 274 11.87 31.56 -9.09
N ARG A 275 11.85 31.14 -7.82
CA ARG A 275 11.79 29.73 -7.42
C ARG A 275 10.36 29.22 -7.44
N ALA A 276 10.15 28.00 -7.92
CA ALA A 276 8.86 27.34 -7.76
C ALA A 276 8.61 26.98 -6.29
N ILE A 277 7.34 26.93 -5.90
CA ILE A 277 6.88 26.44 -4.60
C ILE A 277 6.09 25.14 -4.86
N LEU A 278 6.43 24.08 -4.17
CA LEU A 278 5.69 22.82 -4.17
C LEU A 278 5.28 22.51 -2.72
N ALA A 279 3.99 22.23 -2.52
CA ALA A 279 3.47 21.73 -1.26
C ALA A 279 2.69 20.43 -1.50
N GLY A 280 2.82 19.48 -0.58
CA GLY A 280 2.10 18.22 -0.59
C GLY A 280 1.67 17.82 0.81
N ASP A 281 0.43 17.35 0.94
CA ASP A 281 -0.20 16.90 2.17
C ASP A 281 -0.99 15.62 1.89
N MET A 282 -0.36 14.47 2.16
CA MET A 282 -0.92 13.15 1.91
C MET A 282 -1.73 12.68 3.12
N HIS A 283 -3.01 12.47 2.96
CA HIS A 283 -3.93 12.06 4.02
C HIS A 283 -4.03 10.52 4.10
N LEU A 284 -3.02 9.85 4.63
CA LEU A 284 -2.90 8.39 4.72
C LEU A 284 -3.16 7.84 6.14
N GLY A 285 -4.15 8.35 6.82
CA GLY A 285 -4.49 7.90 8.17
C GLY A 285 -3.42 8.24 9.23
N LEU A 286 -3.85 8.64 10.42
CA LEU A 286 -2.96 8.92 11.53
C LEU A 286 -2.67 7.66 12.34
N ARG A 287 -1.38 7.34 12.50
CA ARG A 287 -0.91 6.21 13.31
C ARG A 287 0.44 6.53 13.97
N ALA A 288 0.78 5.80 15.01
CA ALA A 288 2.07 5.87 15.68
C ALA A 288 2.69 4.46 15.74
N PRO A 289 3.89 4.28 15.15
CA PRO A 289 4.64 5.28 14.38
C PRO A 289 3.93 5.63 13.07
N ASN A 290 4.31 6.78 12.49
CA ASN A 290 3.81 7.23 11.20
C ASN A 290 4.24 6.28 10.08
N LEU A 291 3.46 6.19 8.98
CA LEU A 291 3.81 5.41 7.79
C LEU A 291 5.18 5.80 7.22
N TRP A 292 5.46 7.09 7.22
CA TRP A 292 6.63 7.66 6.59
C TRP A 292 7.85 7.65 7.51
N PHE A 293 9.03 7.47 6.92
CA PHE A 293 10.32 7.66 7.57
C PHE A 293 11.09 8.77 6.85
N ARG A 294 11.46 9.85 7.57
CA ARG A 294 12.21 10.97 6.99
C ARG A 294 13.69 10.60 6.91
N ALA A 295 14.28 10.78 5.73
CA ALA A 295 15.70 10.54 5.52
C ALA A 295 16.29 11.50 4.48
N ARG A 296 17.61 11.68 4.56
CA ARG A 296 18.45 12.27 3.51
C ARG A 296 19.45 11.22 3.07
N LEU A 297 19.52 10.96 1.77
CA LEU A 297 20.34 9.91 1.18
C LEU A 297 21.39 10.54 0.29
N ARG A 298 22.67 10.19 0.49
CA ARG A 298 23.82 10.80 -0.18
C ARG A 298 24.79 9.74 -0.64
N TYR A 299 25.10 9.74 -1.94
CA TYR A 299 26.08 8.83 -2.54
C TYR A 299 26.57 9.36 -3.90
N PRO A 300 27.81 9.03 -4.34
CA PRO A 300 28.28 9.33 -5.69
C PRO A 300 27.48 8.58 -6.74
N ASP A 301 27.01 9.27 -7.79
CA ASP A 301 26.40 8.67 -8.98
C ASP A 301 26.64 9.58 -10.19
N ALA A 302 27.37 9.09 -11.20
CA ALA A 302 27.70 9.85 -12.39
C ALA A 302 26.46 10.23 -13.25
N ARG A 303 25.33 9.58 -13.04
CA ARG A 303 24.06 9.89 -13.72
C ARG A 303 23.33 11.08 -13.09
N ALA A 304 23.66 11.42 -11.84
CA ALA A 304 23.05 12.53 -11.13
C ALA A 304 23.75 13.86 -11.44
N PRO A 305 23.04 15.00 -11.36
CA PRO A 305 23.65 16.31 -11.47
C PRO A 305 24.83 16.50 -10.50
N GLY A 306 25.93 17.00 -11.00
CA GLY A 306 27.16 17.17 -10.20
C GLY A 306 27.83 15.85 -9.77
N GLY A 307 27.46 14.70 -10.34
CA GLY A 307 28.07 13.40 -10.04
C GLY A 307 27.73 12.82 -8.67
N ARG A 308 26.67 13.30 -8.03
CA ARG A 308 26.27 12.88 -6.69
C ARG A 308 24.75 12.97 -6.51
N VAL A 309 24.15 11.95 -5.92
CA VAL A 309 22.78 12.02 -5.37
C VAL A 309 22.85 12.64 -3.97
N ASP A 310 22.00 13.62 -3.73
CA ASP A 310 21.72 14.22 -2.42
C ASP A 310 20.21 14.49 -2.37
N VAL A 311 19.45 13.52 -1.91
CA VAL A 311 17.98 13.56 -1.89
C VAL A 311 17.47 13.51 -0.48
N ALA A 312 16.52 14.38 -0.15
CA ALA A 312 15.86 14.43 1.16
C ALA A 312 14.35 14.34 1.01
N GLY A 313 13.70 13.62 1.91
CA GLY A 313 12.25 13.50 1.91
C GLY A 313 11.74 12.36 2.77
N PHE A 314 10.65 11.78 2.33
CA PHE A 314 9.95 10.70 3.01
C PHE A 314 10.16 9.39 2.27
N THR A 315 10.76 8.43 2.96
CA THR A 315 10.86 7.04 2.51
C THR A 315 9.69 6.25 3.07
N LEU A 316 9.38 5.13 2.42
CA LEU A 316 8.45 4.14 2.92
C LEU A 316 9.26 2.96 3.47
N PRO A 317 9.27 2.69 4.81
CA PRO A 317 9.98 1.55 5.35
C PRO A 317 9.60 0.25 4.64
N GLY A 318 10.60 -0.41 4.07
CA GLY A 318 10.42 -1.55 3.16
C GLY A 318 10.91 -1.27 1.73
N ILE A 319 11.07 0.02 1.35
CA ILE A 319 11.51 0.44 0.00
C ILE A 319 12.73 1.35 0.12
N PRO A 320 13.84 1.08 -0.62
CA PRO A 320 15.07 1.88 -0.57
C PRO A 320 15.01 3.14 -1.46
N ALA A 321 13.96 3.94 -1.34
CA ALA A 321 13.77 5.15 -2.13
C ALA A 321 13.07 6.27 -1.36
N VAL A 322 13.33 7.51 -1.73
CA VAL A 322 12.51 8.67 -1.33
C VAL A 322 11.28 8.71 -2.21
N ILE A 323 10.10 8.52 -1.59
CA ILE A 323 8.82 8.49 -2.31
C ILE A 323 8.34 9.91 -2.61
N VAL A 324 8.51 10.83 -1.65
CA VAL A 324 8.17 12.26 -1.78
C VAL A 324 9.33 13.07 -1.24
N GLY A 325 9.83 14.04 -2.01
CA GLY A 325 10.98 14.80 -1.58
C GLY A 325 11.58 15.71 -2.64
N SER A 326 12.87 16.00 -2.45
CA SER A 326 13.65 16.83 -3.36
C SER A 326 15.14 16.41 -3.36
N ASN A 327 15.76 16.50 -4.54
CA ASN A 327 17.19 16.34 -4.70
C ASN A 327 17.90 17.70 -4.95
N GLY A 328 17.22 18.83 -4.70
CA GLY A 328 17.73 20.17 -4.95
C GLY A 328 17.60 20.65 -6.39
N HIS A 329 17.41 19.77 -7.37
CA HIS A 329 17.14 20.08 -8.78
C HIS A 329 15.67 19.97 -9.12
N VAL A 330 15.02 18.95 -8.59
CA VAL A 330 13.56 18.73 -8.68
C VAL A 330 13.00 18.44 -7.28
N ALA A 331 11.72 18.78 -7.10
CA ALA A 331 10.90 18.37 -5.98
C ALA A 331 9.63 17.71 -6.52
N TRP A 332 9.14 16.67 -5.83
CA TRP A 332 7.96 15.93 -6.23
C TRP A 332 7.09 15.54 -5.05
N SER A 333 5.79 15.51 -5.29
CA SER A 333 4.77 15.12 -4.31
C SER A 333 3.58 14.49 -5.02
N PHE A 334 2.85 13.64 -4.28
CA PHE A 334 1.69 12.91 -4.78
C PHE A 334 0.43 13.27 -4.01
N THR A 335 -0.71 13.17 -4.70
CA THR A 335 -2.02 12.97 -4.08
C THR A 335 -2.67 11.74 -4.68
N ASN A 336 -3.54 11.08 -3.91
CA ASN A 336 -4.32 9.99 -4.46
C ASN A 336 -5.18 10.49 -5.63
N SER A 337 -5.41 9.62 -6.59
CA SER A 337 -6.33 9.88 -7.69
C SER A 337 -7.56 9.00 -7.55
N TYR A 338 -8.74 9.60 -7.74
CA TYR A 338 -9.97 8.85 -7.89
C TYR A 338 -10.17 8.54 -9.36
N GLY A 339 -10.19 7.26 -9.69
CA GLY A 339 -10.39 6.77 -11.03
C GLY A 339 -10.99 5.38 -11.01
N ASP A 340 -11.36 4.92 -12.16
CA ASP A 340 -11.93 3.60 -12.37
C ASP A 340 -10.80 2.61 -12.72
N TRP A 341 -10.21 2.02 -11.68
CA TRP A 341 -9.03 1.15 -11.75
C TRP A 341 -9.36 -0.33 -11.79
N LEU A 342 -10.62 -0.67 -11.50
CA LEU A 342 -11.12 -2.03 -11.34
C LEU A 342 -12.41 -2.20 -12.14
N ASP A 343 -12.61 -3.41 -12.68
CA ASP A 343 -13.84 -3.77 -13.38
C ASP A 343 -14.29 -5.17 -12.92
N PHE A 344 -15.59 -5.37 -12.77
CA PHE A 344 -16.15 -6.71 -12.66
C PHE A 344 -16.44 -7.29 -14.04
N HIS A 345 -16.05 -8.54 -14.24
CA HIS A 345 -16.50 -9.36 -15.35
C HIS A 345 -17.46 -10.42 -14.85
N ARG A 346 -18.65 -10.47 -15.40
CA ARG A 346 -19.59 -11.55 -15.12
C ARG A 346 -19.08 -12.84 -15.77
N VAL A 347 -18.98 -13.87 -14.96
CA VAL A 347 -18.50 -15.20 -15.34
C VAL A 347 -19.71 -16.09 -15.49
N GLU A 348 -20.10 -16.38 -16.73
CA GLU A 348 -21.17 -17.33 -17.06
C GLU A 348 -20.57 -18.73 -17.21
N TRP A 349 -21.06 -19.67 -16.42
CA TRP A 349 -20.54 -21.02 -16.42
C TRP A 349 -21.02 -21.82 -17.64
N SER A 350 -20.13 -22.69 -18.16
CA SER A 350 -20.49 -23.67 -19.17
C SER A 350 -21.56 -24.63 -18.60
N ARG A 351 -22.63 -24.84 -19.36
CA ARG A 351 -23.68 -25.79 -18.99
C ARG A 351 -23.25 -27.24 -19.14
N GLU A 352 -22.20 -27.47 -19.92
CA GLU A 352 -21.71 -28.84 -20.26
C GLU A 352 -20.49 -29.24 -19.41
N GLN A 353 -19.68 -28.29 -18.97
CA GLN A 353 -18.42 -28.51 -18.26
C GLN A 353 -18.31 -27.52 -17.10
N HIS A 354 -18.46 -28.00 -15.88
CA HIS A 354 -18.51 -27.18 -14.64
C HIS A 354 -17.18 -26.49 -14.27
N ASP A 355 -16.08 -26.85 -14.92
CA ASP A 355 -14.76 -26.24 -14.75
C ASP A 355 -14.42 -25.24 -15.87
N ARG A 356 -15.41 -24.85 -16.69
CA ARG A 356 -15.25 -23.90 -17.79
C ARG A 356 -16.29 -22.79 -17.72
N TYR A 357 -15.93 -21.65 -18.28
CA TYR A 357 -16.81 -20.49 -18.42
C TYR A 357 -16.76 -19.92 -19.83
N TYR A 358 -17.81 -19.19 -20.24
CA TYR A 358 -17.89 -18.59 -21.56
C TYR A 358 -16.96 -17.37 -21.67
N VAL A 359 -16.36 -17.24 -22.83
CA VAL A 359 -15.54 -16.10 -23.27
C VAL A 359 -15.93 -15.76 -24.72
N PRO A 360 -15.63 -14.56 -25.25
CA PRO A 360 -16.02 -14.18 -26.60
C PRO A 360 -15.59 -15.17 -27.69
N GLU A 361 -14.47 -15.86 -27.48
CA GLU A 361 -13.92 -16.82 -28.47
C GLU A 361 -14.40 -18.26 -28.23
N GLY A 362 -15.28 -18.50 -27.24
CA GLY A 362 -15.80 -19.84 -26.91
C GLY A 362 -15.82 -20.12 -25.40
N GLN A 363 -15.02 -21.04 -24.90
CA GLN A 363 -14.94 -21.41 -23.48
C GLN A 363 -13.50 -21.45 -22.99
N ALA A 364 -13.24 -20.89 -21.81
CA ALA A 364 -11.97 -20.96 -21.10
C ALA A 364 -12.08 -21.88 -19.87
N ALA A 365 -10.95 -22.52 -19.52
CA ALA A 365 -10.87 -23.33 -18.30
C ALA A 365 -10.68 -22.40 -17.07
N LEU A 366 -11.38 -22.72 -16.00
CA LEU A 366 -11.16 -22.14 -14.68
C LEU A 366 -9.84 -22.67 -14.11
N ARG A 367 -8.99 -21.78 -13.59
CA ARG A 367 -7.81 -22.18 -12.84
C ARG A 367 -8.14 -22.15 -11.35
N THR A 368 -7.99 -23.26 -10.68
CA THR A 368 -8.20 -23.38 -9.25
C THR A 368 -6.86 -23.62 -8.56
N THR A 369 -6.58 -22.85 -7.49
CA THR A 369 -5.37 -22.99 -6.69
C THR A 369 -5.75 -23.01 -5.22
N THR A 370 -5.16 -23.91 -4.44
CA THR A 370 -5.31 -23.93 -3.00
C THR A 370 -4.16 -23.14 -2.37
N GLU A 371 -4.47 -22.09 -1.66
CA GLU A 371 -3.56 -21.29 -0.84
C GLU A 371 -3.66 -21.75 0.61
N ARG A 372 -2.54 -21.83 1.31
CA ARG A 372 -2.48 -22.17 2.72
C ARG A 372 -2.30 -20.91 3.55
N ILE A 373 -3.20 -20.66 4.48
CA ILE A 373 -3.17 -19.49 5.37
C ILE A 373 -2.76 -19.97 6.77
N GLU A 374 -1.59 -19.51 7.23
CA GLU A 374 -1.11 -19.81 8.58
C GLU A 374 -1.86 -18.97 9.62
N VAL A 375 -2.25 -19.60 10.74
CA VAL A 375 -3.04 -18.97 11.81
C VAL A 375 -2.34 -19.14 13.15
N LEU A 376 -1.90 -18.05 13.76
CA LEU A 376 -1.24 -18.09 15.05
C LEU A 376 -2.15 -18.73 16.11
N GLY A 377 -1.66 -19.79 16.74
CA GLY A 377 -2.38 -20.52 17.79
C GLY A 377 -3.54 -21.38 17.29
N GLY A 378 -3.65 -21.58 15.97
CA GLY A 378 -4.66 -22.42 15.33
C GLY A 378 -4.04 -23.36 14.29
N GLU A 379 -4.90 -24.17 13.65
CA GLU A 379 -4.50 -24.95 12.49
C GLU A 379 -4.50 -24.07 11.23
N PRO A 380 -3.57 -24.28 10.31
CA PRO A 380 -3.60 -23.59 9.00
C PRO A 380 -4.89 -23.88 8.25
N VAL A 381 -5.34 -22.91 7.47
CA VAL A 381 -6.59 -22.97 6.71
C VAL A 381 -6.28 -23.05 5.22
N ASP A 382 -6.82 -24.07 4.55
CA ASP A 382 -6.78 -24.13 3.09
C ASP A 382 -7.85 -23.23 2.50
N PHE A 383 -7.44 -22.34 1.59
CA PHE A 383 -8.29 -21.37 0.92
C PHE A 383 -8.20 -21.56 -0.59
N VAL A 384 -9.35 -21.83 -1.22
CA VAL A 384 -9.41 -22.10 -2.67
C VAL A 384 -9.63 -20.79 -3.42
N VAL A 385 -8.69 -20.44 -4.28
CA VAL A 385 -8.79 -19.31 -5.21
C VAL A 385 -9.17 -19.82 -6.59
N ARG A 386 -10.17 -19.18 -7.18
CA ARG A 386 -10.67 -19.45 -8.54
C ARG A 386 -10.26 -18.29 -9.44
N ASP A 387 -9.38 -18.53 -10.40
CA ASP A 387 -8.86 -17.52 -11.33
C ASP A 387 -9.45 -17.72 -12.73
N THR A 388 -9.90 -16.62 -13.31
CA THR A 388 -10.30 -16.53 -14.73
C THR A 388 -9.24 -15.77 -15.54
N ARG A 389 -9.43 -15.66 -16.85
CA ARG A 389 -8.59 -14.80 -17.72
C ARG A 389 -8.65 -13.29 -17.35
N TRP A 390 -9.72 -12.88 -16.68
CA TRP A 390 -9.91 -11.48 -16.28
C TRP A 390 -9.33 -11.19 -14.89
N GLY A 391 -9.23 -12.20 -14.04
CA GLY A 391 -8.76 -12.10 -12.67
C GLY A 391 -9.46 -13.13 -11.76
N PRO A 392 -9.26 -13.02 -10.45
CA PRO A 392 -9.89 -13.92 -9.49
C PRO A 392 -11.39 -13.69 -9.40
N ILE A 393 -12.14 -14.77 -9.12
CA ILE A 393 -13.54 -14.70 -8.74
C ILE A 393 -13.62 -14.22 -7.30
N VAL A 394 -14.36 -13.13 -7.09
CA VAL A 394 -14.52 -12.48 -5.78
C VAL A 394 -15.93 -12.55 -5.24
N HIS A 395 -16.94 -12.78 -6.09
CA HIS A 395 -18.32 -12.94 -5.68
C HIS A 395 -19.02 -14.06 -6.45
N ASP A 396 -19.78 -14.88 -5.76
CA ASP A 396 -20.78 -15.79 -6.36
C ASP A 396 -22.13 -15.06 -6.39
N LEU A 397 -22.85 -15.17 -7.51
CA LEU A 397 -24.14 -14.54 -7.72
C LEU A 397 -25.29 -15.49 -7.37
N PRO A 398 -26.49 -14.96 -6.97
CA PRO A 398 -27.62 -15.78 -6.62
C PRO A 398 -28.17 -16.64 -7.75
N ASP A 399 -27.94 -16.25 -9.00
CA ASP A 399 -28.35 -16.99 -10.20
C ASP A 399 -27.39 -18.12 -10.60
N GLY A 400 -26.31 -18.27 -9.84
CA GLY A 400 -25.28 -19.28 -10.02
C GLY A 400 -24.06 -18.82 -10.81
N ASP A 401 -24.10 -17.64 -11.45
CA ASP A 401 -22.93 -17.02 -12.07
C ASP A 401 -21.96 -16.44 -11.02
N ALA A 402 -20.89 -15.83 -11.47
CA ALA A 402 -19.90 -15.22 -10.57
C ALA A 402 -19.36 -13.88 -11.12
N LEU A 403 -18.70 -13.11 -10.27
CA LEU A 403 -17.96 -11.91 -10.67
C LEU A 403 -16.46 -12.15 -10.50
N ALA A 404 -15.72 -12.00 -11.59
CA ALA A 404 -14.26 -11.92 -11.58
C ALA A 404 -13.83 -10.46 -11.52
N LEU A 405 -12.81 -10.16 -10.74
CA LEU A 405 -12.27 -8.82 -10.59
C LEU A 405 -11.03 -8.63 -11.46
N ARG A 406 -11.11 -7.70 -12.40
CA ARG A 406 -9.96 -7.20 -13.14
C ARG A 406 -9.45 -5.92 -12.48
N TRP A 407 -8.24 -5.94 -11.99
CA TRP A 407 -7.62 -4.82 -11.30
C TRP A 407 -6.27 -4.47 -11.94
N THR A 408 -6.02 -3.18 -12.18
CA THR A 408 -4.74 -2.73 -12.75
C THR A 408 -3.53 -3.21 -11.96
N ALA A 409 -3.62 -3.27 -10.63
CA ALA A 409 -2.54 -3.79 -9.78
C ALA A 409 -2.09 -5.23 -10.12
N GLN A 410 -2.93 -6.03 -10.79
CA GLN A 410 -2.62 -7.40 -11.17
C GLN A 410 -1.99 -7.50 -12.58
N LEU A 411 -1.89 -6.39 -13.30
CA LEU A 411 -1.39 -6.37 -14.67
C LEU A 411 0.15 -6.25 -14.69
N PRO A 412 0.82 -6.78 -15.72
CA PRO A 412 2.25 -6.59 -15.89
C PRO A 412 2.61 -5.10 -15.93
N GLY A 413 3.68 -4.73 -15.22
CA GLY A 413 4.15 -3.33 -15.15
C GLY A 413 3.38 -2.44 -14.17
N ALA A 414 2.34 -2.93 -13.50
CA ALA A 414 1.61 -2.16 -12.49
C ALA A 414 2.51 -1.71 -11.33
N LEU A 415 3.46 -2.55 -10.94
CA LEU A 415 4.47 -2.24 -9.94
C LEU A 415 5.87 -2.40 -10.52
N ASN A 416 6.74 -1.41 -10.28
CA ASN A 416 8.19 -1.48 -10.47
C ASN A 416 8.90 -0.48 -9.54
N PHE A 417 10.23 -0.43 -9.60
CA PHE A 417 11.03 0.45 -8.73
C PHE A 417 11.57 1.70 -9.46
N ALA A 418 11.11 2.00 -10.67
CA ALA A 418 11.60 3.13 -11.48
C ALA A 418 11.44 4.50 -10.78
N LEU A 419 10.47 4.66 -9.86
CA LEU A 419 10.32 5.89 -9.08
C LEU A 419 11.61 6.27 -8.30
N ALA A 420 12.46 5.30 -7.95
CA ALA A 420 13.74 5.57 -7.28
C ALA A 420 14.67 6.48 -8.11
N ASP A 421 14.53 6.47 -9.44
CA ASP A 421 15.33 7.30 -10.34
C ASP A 421 15.01 8.80 -10.25
N MET A 422 13.90 9.20 -9.60
CA MET A 422 13.64 10.61 -9.25
C MET A 422 14.82 11.25 -8.49
N ALA A 423 15.52 10.46 -7.68
CA ALA A 423 16.71 10.93 -6.96
C ALA A 423 17.83 11.48 -7.87
N ARG A 424 17.83 11.10 -9.16
CA ARG A 424 18.83 11.47 -10.17
C ARG A 424 18.38 12.55 -11.13
N ALA A 425 17.09 12.87 -11.16
CA ALA A 425 16.53 13.82 -12.12
C ALA A 425 17.15 15.22 -11.97
N GLY A 426 17.70 15.76 -13.05
CA GLY A 426 18.34 17.07 -13.09
C GLY A 426 17.38 18.22 -13.43
N GLY A 427 16.15 17.92 -13.82
CA GLY A 427 15.12 18.89 -14.18
C GLY A 427 13.77 18.27 -14.44
N LEU A 428 12.81 19.13 -14.79
CA LEU A 428 11.40 18.74 -14.95
C LEU A 428 11.20 17.64 -15.98
N ASP A 429 11.88 17.72 -17.13
CA ASP A 429 11.66 16.78 -18.24
C ASP A 429 12.17 15.37 -17.89
N GLU A 430 13.29 15.26 -17.17
CA GLU A 430 13.81 13.99 -16.67
C GLU A 430 12.90 13.39 -15.59
N ALA A 431 12.40 14.22 -14.68
CA ALA A 431 11.44 13.77 -13.67
C ALA A 431 10.13 13.25 -14.28
N LEU A 432 9.62 13.91 -15.34
CA LEU A 432 8.44 13.43 -16.07
C LEU A 432 8.73 12.12 -16.81
N ALA A 433 9.93 11.95 -17.39
CA ALA A 433 10.32 10.70 -18.02
C ALA A 433 10.35 9.52 -17.01
N VAL A 434 10.82 9.76 -15.77
CA VAL A 434 10.72 8.77 -14.68
C VAL A 434 9.26 8.47 -14.35
N ALA A 435 8.42 9.50 -14.24
CA ALA A 435 7.00 9.35 -13.93
C ALA A 435 6.25 8.50 -14.98
N ASP A 436 6.62 8.63 -16.26
CA ASP A 436 5.98 7.93 -17.37
C ASP A 436 6.22 6.41 -17.35
N VAL A 437 7.27 5.94 -16.68
CA VAL A 437 7.62 4.52 -16.57
C VAL A 437 7.44 3.96 -15.16
N ALA A 438 7.11 4.80 -14.17
CA ALA A 438 6.91 4.38 -12.79
C ALA A 438 5.68 3.50 -12.64
N GLY A 439 5.89 2.25 -12.22
CA GLY A 439 4.84 1.32 -11.82
C GLY A 439 4.48 1.55 -10.35
N ILE A 440 3.44 2.33 -10.11
CA ILE A 440 2.90 2.67 -8.78
C ILE A 440 1.37 2.75 -8.88
N PRO A 441 0.62 2.78 -7.76
CA PRO A 441 -0.81 3.10 -7.82
C PRO A 441 -1.03 4.40 -8.58
N ALA A 442 -2.08 4.47 -9.39
CA ALA A 442 -2.35 5.69 -10.16
C ALA A 442 -2.57 6.89 -9.24
N GLN A 443 -1.73 7.93 -9.40
CA GLN A 443 -1.71 9.10 -8.52
C GLN A 443 -1.47 10.39 -9.32
N ASN A 444 -1.94 11.52 -8.75
CA ASN A 444 -1.57 12.83 -9.22
C ASN A 444 -0.15 13.16 -8.73
N LEU A 445 0.77 13.30 -9.65
CA LEU A 445 2.13 13.78 -9.40
C LEU A 445 2.21 15.26 -9.68
N LEU A 446 2.71 16.05 -8.74
CA LEU A 446 3.22 17.40 -8.99
C LEU A 446 4.74 17.39 -8.92
N VAL A 447 5.36 18.06 -9.88
CA VAL A 447 6.81 18.28 -9.96
C VAL A 447 7.10 19.75 -10.11
N ALA A 448 8.15 20.20 -9.42
CA ALA A 448 8.72 21.53 -9.60
C ALA A 448 10.24 21.40 -9.80
N ASP A 449 10.86 22.25 -10.65
CA ASP A 449 12.31 22.25 -10.82
C ASP A 449 12.96 23.56 -10.36
N ALA A 450 14.29 23.52 -10.22
CA ALA A 450 15.08 24.67 -9.77
C ALA A 450 15.06 25.87 -10.74
N SER A 451 14.60 25.69 -11.98
CA SER A 451 14.41 26.78 -12.95
C SER A 451 13.05 27.49 -12.78
N GLY A 452 12.22 27.05 -11.84
CA GLY A 452 10.91 27.63 -11.58
C GLY A 452 9.77 27.03 -12.41
N ARG A 453 10.02 25.97 -13.20
CA ARG A 453 8.98 25.25 -13.96
C ARG A 453 8.23 24.30 -13.04
N ILE A 454 6.95 24.10 -13.33
CA ILE A 454 6.07 23.15 -12.64
C ILE A 454 5.34 22.28 -13.66
N ALA A 455 4.99 21.08 -13.27
CA ALA A 455 4.11 20.20 -14.04
C ALA A 455 3.22 19.34 -13.14
N TRP A 456 2.09 18.95 -13.71
CA TRP A 456 1.23 17.89 -13.19
C TRP A 456 1.23 16.71 -14.16
N ARG A 457 1.22 15.48 -13.60
CA ARG A 457 1.09 14.25 -14.36
C ARG A 457 0.23 13.27 -13.57
N LEU A 458 -0.76 12.64 -14.24
CA LEU A 458 -1.35 11.43 -13.72
C LEU A 458 -0.40 10.27 -14.04
N THR A 459 0.18 9.66 -13.02
CA THR A 459 1.17 8.58 -13.16
C THR A 459 0.60 7.24 -12.66
N GLY A 460 1.22 6.12 -13.03
CA GLY A 460 0.72 4.78 -12.79
C GLY A 460 -0.14 4.27 -13.95
N GLN A 461 -0.48 2.98 -13.93
CA GLN A 461 -1.29 2.38 -14.99
C GLN A 461 -2.75 2.84 -14.93
N ILE A 462 -3.28 3.22 -16.09
CA ILE A 462 -4.66 3.63 -16.29
C ILE A 462 -5.29 2.64 -17.29
N PRO A 463 -6.47 2.06 -17.00
CA PRO A 463 -7.15 1.19 -17.94
C PRO A 463 -7.51 1.91 -19.23
N ASP A 464 -7.17 1.32 -20.38
CA ASP A 464 -7.68 1.73 -21.69
C ASP A 464 -8.85 0.83 -22.09
N ARG A 465 -10.06 1.38 -22.02
CA ARG A 465 -11.31 0.65 -22.31
C ARG A 465 -11.77 0.94 -23.73
N ALA A 466 -11.83 -0.11 -24.56
CA ALA A 466 -12.35 0.00 -25.93
C ALA A 466 -13.87 -0.23 -25.95
N GLY A 467 -14.59 0.55 -26.77
CA GLY A 467 -16.03 0.42 -26.96
C GLY A 467 -16.88 1.23 -26.00
N THR A 468 -18.16 0.89 -25.91
CA THR A 468 -19.12 1.52 -24.99
C THR A 468 -19.14 0.75 -23.68
N CYS A 469 -18.25 1.13 -22.77
CA CYS A 469 -18.24 0.57 -21.42
C CYS A 469 -19.22 1.34 -20.54
N GLU A 470 -20.06 0.64 -19.79
CA GLU A 470 -20.88 1.22 -18.73
C GLU A 470 -20.13 1.09 -17.40
N PRO A 471 -19.55 2.18 -16.86
CA PRO A 471 -18.68 2.10 -15.67
C PRO A 471 -19.43 1.76 -14.38
N ARG A 472 -20.74 1.52 -14.46
CA ARG A 472 -21.62 1.24 -13.33
C ARG A 472 -22.22 -0.15 -13.39
N ALA A 473 -21.78 -0.97 -14.31
CA ALA A 473 -22.25 -2.34 -14.48
C ALA A 473 -21.07 -3.28 -14.78
N PRO A 474 -21.06 -4.49 -14.21
CA PRO A 474 -20.05 -5.48 -14.56
C PRO A 474 -20.14 -5.84 -16.05
N PHE A 475 -19.00 -6.07 -16.68
CA PHE A 475 -18.93 -6.49 -18.06
C PHE A 475 -19.32 -7.97 -18.17
N ALA A 476 -20.08 -8.30 -19.20
CA ALA A 476 -20.44 -9.67 -19.53
C ALA A 476 -19.33 -10.37 -20.32
#